data_f0737749d5f57e59cc633c86671ffa94
#
_entry.id   f0737749d5f57e59cc633c86671ffa94
#
_cell.length_a   1.000
_cell.length_b   1.000
_cell.length_c   1.000
_cell.angle_alpha   90.00
_cell.angle_beta   90.00
_cell.angle_gamma   90.00
#
_symmetry.space_group_name_H-M   'P 1'
#
loop_
_entity.id
_entity.type
_entity.pdbx_description
1 polymer ?
#
loop_
_entity_poly.entity_id
_entity_poly.type
_entity_poly.pdbx_seq_one_letter_code
_entity_poly.pdbx_strand_id
1 'polypeptide(L)'
;MRLLFIIAALLLGIGSYAQGTIKVDEVVNNVVMGPQAGNRDLAFGVQNILEEVIQEKGYELDPNSTKVLKVELLYFDVKSTNMQIAVYGNTVEVTEIVAAAKIVLDGKELKTVVVKGQAKSISSSTIIIDEGGKFSQTNVSSALKKVCEQIIEKLKL
;
A
#
# COMPACT_ATOMS: atom_id res chain seq x y z
N MET A 1 33.00 -16.77 39.77
CA MET A 1 33.33 -16.81 38.34
C MET A 1 32.19 -17.30 37.42
N ARG A 2 31.00 -17.67 37.91
CA ARG A 2 29.85 -18.13 37.07
C ARG A 2 28.82 -17.05 36.78
N LEU A 3 28.85 -15.90 37.45
CA LEU A 3 27.89 -14.80 37.26
C LEU A 3 28.26 -13.86 36.08
N LEU A 4 29.53 -13.79 35.71
CA LEU A 4 30.05 -12.90 34.66
C LEU A 4 29.71 -13.39 33.26
N PHE A 5 29.44 -14.68 33.06
CA PHE A 5 29.08 -15.25 31.74
C PHE A 5 27.60 -15.03 31.36
N ILE A 6 26.72 -14.81 32.32
CA ILE A 6 25.28 -14.59 32.06
C ILE A 6 25.03 -13.17 31.59
N ILE A 7 25.82 -12.19 32.01
CA ILE A 7 25.65 -10.78 31.59
C ILE A 7 26.19 -10.55 30.17
N ALA A 8 27.22 -11.30 29.76
CA ALA A 8 27.75 -11.22 28.40
C ALA A 8 26.79 -11.82 27.33
N ALA A 9 25.97 -12.80 27.71
CA ALA A 9 24.98 -13.42 26.79
C ALA A 9 23.72 -12.56 26.58
N LEU A 10 23.42 -11.64 27.51
CA LEU A 10 22.27 -10.74 27.44
C LEU A 10 22.53 -9.48 26.60
N LEU A 11 23.77 -9.17 26.28
CA LEU A 11 24.17 -8.03 25.46
C LEU A 11 24.32 -8.36 23.95
N LEU A 12 24.19 -9.64 23.57
CA LEU A 12 24.29 -10.09 22.16
C LEU A 12 22.96 -10.23 21.44
N GLY A 13 21.87 -9.88 22.05
CA GLY A 13 20.57 -10.05 21.43
C GLY A 13 19.77 -8.79 21.39
N ILE A 14 19.97 -7.91 20.45
CA ILE A 14 18.94 -7.10 19.74
C ILE A 14 19.70 -6.14 18.80
N GLY A 15 20.44 -6.69 17.89
CA GLY A 15 20.77 -5.97 16.68
C GLY A 15 19.58 -6.15 15.72
N SER A 16 18.58 -5.30 15.78
CA SER A 16 17.73 -5.07 14.62
C SER A 16 18.65 -4.60 13.50
N TYR A 17 19.08 -5.51 12.66
CA TYR A 17 19.77 -5.15 11.42
C TYR A 17 18.74 -4.40 10.58
N ALA A 18 18.78 -3.08 10.60
CA ALA A 18 18.09 -2.28 9.61
C ALA A 18 18.53 -2.81 8.23
N GLN A 19 17.58 -3.19 7.39
CA GLN A 19 17.86 -3.74 6.06
C GLN A 19 18.45 -2.70 5.09
N GLY A 20 18.82 -1.53 5.60
CA GLY A 20 19.39 -0.41 4.88
C GLY A 20 18.46 0.81 4.88
N THR A 21 18.99 1.93 4.41
CA THR A 21 18.24 3.17 4.30
C THR A 21 17.61 3.31 2.91
N ILE A 22 16.44 3.92 2.85
CA ILE A 22 15.73 4.20 1.61
C ILE A 22 15.04 5.56 1.70
N LYS A 23 15.04 6.29 0.60
CA LYS A 23 14.24 7.49 0.42
C LYS A 23 13.00 7.15 -0.40
N VAL A 24 11.83 7.56 0.07
CA VAL A 24 10.63 7.61 -0.77
C VAL A 24 10.57 8.99 -1.41
N ASP A 25 10.58 9.03 -2.75
CA ASP A 25 10.37 10.27 -3.49
C ASP A 25 8.87 10.60 -3.52
N GLU A 26 8.53 11.82 -3.93
CA GLU A 26 7.13 12.23 -4.07
C GLU A 26 6.35 11.24 -4.95
N VAL A 27 5.19 10.80 -4.47
CA VAL A 27 4.30 9.91 -5.22
C VAL A 27 3.60 10.72 -6.30
N VAL A 28 3.79 10.34 -7.55
CA VAL A 28 3.17 11.02 -8.69
C VAL A 28 1.76 10.46 -8.93
N ASN A 29 0.78 11.34 -9.01
CA ASN A 29 -0.61 10.97 -9.27
C ASN A 29 -0.98 11.22 -10.74
N ASN A 30 -0.75 10.23 -11.59
CA ASN A 30 -1.17 10.20 -13.00
C ASN A 30 -2.37 9.27 -13.21
N VAL A 31 -3.25 9.22 -12.25
CA VAL A 31 -4.35 8.25 -12.21
C VAL A 31 -5.36 8.52 -13.32
N VAL A 32 -5.60 7.50 -14.13
CA VAL A 32 -6.82 7.39 -14.93
C VAL A 32 -7.92 6.88 -14.00
N MET A 33 -8.89 7.74 -13.72
CA MET A 33 -10.03 7.39 -12.88
C MET A 33 -11.01 6.50 -13.63
N GLY A 34 -11.41 5.40 -13.01
CA GLY A 34 -12.52 4.59 -13.48
C GLY A 34 -13.86 5.32 -13.32
N PRO A 35 -14.91 4.85 -13.99
CA PRO A 35 -16.19 5.56 -14.09
C PRO A 35 -16.90 5.78 -12.73
N GLN A 36 -16.58 5.01 -11.71
CA GLN A 36 -17.20 5.10 -10.38
C GLN A 36 -16.28 5.69 -9.32
N ALA A 37 -15.02 5.97 -9.67
CA ALA A 37 -13.99 6.39 -8.71
C ALA A 37 -14.16 7.82 -8.17
N GLY A 38 -14.80 8.70 -8.94
CA GLY A 38 -14.83 10.14 -8.64
C GLY A 38 -13.44 10.78 -8.78
N ASN A 39 -13.34 12.06 -8.41
CA ASN A 39 -12.07 12.79 -8.47
C ASN A 39 -11.42 12.80 -7.09
N ARG A 40 -10.35 12.02 -6.88
CA ARG A 40 -9.61 11.94 -5.62
C ARG A 40 -8.11 11.95 -5.84
N ASP A 41 -7.41 12.66 -5.00
CA ASP A 41 -5.95 12.54 -4.91
C ASP A 41 -5.60 11.44 -3.89
N LEU A 42 -4.99 10.37 -4.39
CA LEU A 42 -4.56 9.23 -3.59
C LEU A 42 -3.06 9.29 -3.26
N ALA A 43 -2.30 10.22 -3.85
CA ALA A 43 -0.84 10.25 -3.71
C ALA A 43 -0.39 10.36 -2.25
N PHE A 44 -1.00 11.25 -1.49
CA PHE A 44 -0.70 11.42 -0.07
C PHE A 44 -0.98 10.12 0.75
N GLY A 45 -2.10 9.46 0.49
CA GLY A 45 -2.44 8.21 1.16
C GLY A 45 -1.46 7.08 0.82
N VAL A 46 -1.04 6.99 -0.45
CA VAL A 46 -0.03 6.02 -0.89
C VAL A 46 1.30 6.28 -0.25
N GLN A 47 1.77 7.53 -0.20
CA GLN A 47 3.04 7.87 0.40
C GLN A 47 3.10 7.46 1.87
N ASN A 48 2.09 7.84 2.67
CA ASN A 48 2.05 7.49 4.10
C ASN A 48 2.03 5.98 4.33
N ILE A 49 1.18 5.24 3.61
CA ILE A 49 1.10 3.79 3.74
C ILE A 49 2.40 3.12 3.27
N LEU A 50 3.01 3.63 2.21
CA LEU A 50 4.27 3.10 1.69
C LEU A 50 5.41 3.27 2.72
N GLU A 51 5.52 4.43 3.33
CA GLU A 51 6.50 4.71 4.38
C GLU A 51 6.29 3.80 5.61
N GLU A 52 5.02 3.61 6.03
CA GLU A 52 4.66 2.67 7.11
C GLU A 52 5.09 1.24 6.77
N VAL A 53 4.74 0.74 5.59
CA VAL A 53 5.08 -0.64 5.17
C VAL A 53 6.60 -0.83 5.02
N ILE A 54 7.34 0.18 4.55
CA ILE A 54 8.81 0.16 4.48
C ILE A 54 9.41 -0.01 5.87
N GLN A 55 8.92 0.76 6.86
CA GLN A 55 9.37 0.66 8.25
C GLN A 55 8.97 -0.69 8.88
N GLU A 56 7.75 -1.19 8.64
CA GLU A 56 7.31 -2.51 9.08
C GLU A 56 8.23 -3.64 8.56
N LYS A 57 8.83 -3.45 7.39
CA LYS A 57 9.80 -4.40 6.79
C LYS A 57 11.23 -4.22 7.29
N GLY A 58 11.47 -3.29 8.20
CA GLY A 58 12.78 -3.09 8.83
C GLY A 58 13.74 -2.18 8.05
N TYR A 59 13.25 -1.42 7.07
CA TYR A 59 14.03 -0.37 6.42
C TYR A 59 13.92 0.94 7.19
N GLU A 60 14.99 1.72 7.18
CA GLU A 60 15.01 3.06 7.74
C GLU A 60 14.76 4.10 6.63
N LEU A 61 13.85 5.03 6.89
CA LEU A 61 13.60 6.16 5.99
C LEU A 61 14.65 7.24 6.20
N ASP A 62 15.43 7.52 5.16
CA ASP A 62 16.46 8.58 5.19
C ASP A 62 16.32 9.47 3.96
N PRO A 63 16.00 10.77 4.14
CA PRO A 63 15.88 11.71 3.02
C PRO A 63 17.18 11.88 2.21
N ASN A 64 18.32 11.52 2.76
CA ASN A 64 19.63 11.60 2.11
C ASN A 64 20.06 10.27 1.45
N SER A 65 19.26 9.22 1.57
CA SER A 65 19.59 7.93 0.96
C SER A 65 19.74 8.04 -0.55
N THR A 66 20.79 7.45 -1.10
CA THR A 66 21.01 7.32 -2.55
C THR A 66 20.11 6.25 -3.18
N LYS A 67 19.52 5.38 -2.36
CA LYS A 67 18.51 4.41 -2.76
C LYS A 67 17.13 5.04 -2.70
N VAL A 68 16.56 5.35 -3.86
CA VAL A 68 15.31 6.11 -3.99
C VAL A 68 14.21 5.24 -4.56
N LEU A 69 13.09 5.17 -3.87
CA LEU A 69 11.86 4.56 -4.37
C LEU A 69 10.97 5.65 -4.99
N LYS A 70 10.61 5.46 -6.25
CA LYS A 70 9.67 6.33 -6.97
C LYS A 70 8.41 5.55 -7.29
N VAL A 71 7.26 6.13 -7.02
CA VAL A 71 5.95 5.51 -7.25
C VAL A 71 5.07 6.43 -8.07
N GLU A 72 4.40 5.86 -9.04
CA GLU A 72 3.44 6.54 -9.90
C GLU A 72 2.12 5.78 -9.86
N LEU A 73 1.04 6.46 -9.51
CA LEU A 73 -0.31 5.92 -9.57
C LEU A 73 -0.82 6.02 -11.00
N LEU A 74 -1.30 4.90 -11.55
CA LEU A 74 -1.72 4.80 -12.94
C LEU A 74 -3.23 4.66 -13.11
N TYR A 75 -3.91 3.97 -12.17
CA TYR A 75 -5.33 3.68 -12.29
C TYR A 75 -5.97 3.52 -10.92
N PHE A 76 -7.19 4.01 -10.79
CA PHE A 76 -8.05 3.81 -9.64
C PHE A 76 -9.49 3.65 -10.08
N ASP A 77 -10.17 2.63 -9.57
CA ASP A 77 -11.60 2.45 -9.75
C ASP A 77 -12.25 1.80 -8.54
N VAL A 78 -13.53 2.07 -8.37
CA VAL A 78 -14.38 1.42 -7.36
C VAL A 78 -15.61 0.91 -8.08
N LYS A 79 -15.71 -0.39 -8.21
CA LYS A 79 -16.85 -1.06 -8.85
C LYS A 79 -17.83 -1.52 -7.78
N SER A 80 -19.06 -1.09 -7.88
CA SER A 80 -20.16 -1.55 -7.03
C SER A 80 -21.15 -2.35 -7.85
N THR A 81 -21.47 -3.55 -7.36
CA THR A 81 -22.46 -4.42 -7.98
C THR A 81 -23.51 -4.79 -6.96
N ASN A 82 -24.76 -4.43 -7.24
CA ASN A 82 -25.90 -4.78 -6.42
C ASN A 82 -26.51 -6.09 -6.91
N MET A 83 -26.62 -7.07 -6.02
CA MET A 83 -27.31 -8.33 -6.27
C MET A 83 -28.54 -8.38 -5.39
N GLN A 84 -29.72 -8.40 -5.99
CA GLN A 84 -30.99 -8.49 -5.27
C GLN A 84 -31.63 -9.85 -5.50
N ILE A 85 -31.94 -10.54 -4.42
CA ILE A 85 -32.68 -11.81 -4.43
C ILE A 85 -33.89 -11.64 -3.52
N ALA A 86 -35.06 -11.49 -4.11
CA ALA A 86 -36.31 -11.18 -3.40
C ALA A 86 -36.20 -9.87 -2.58
N VAL A 87 -36.31 -9.97 -1.26
CA VAL A 87 -36.22 -8.81 -0.31
C VAL A 87 -34.79 -8.59 0.23
N TYR A 88 -33.85 -9.44 -0.15
CA TYR A 88 -32.46 -9.34 0.31
C TYR A 88 -31.57 -8.73 -0.79
N GLY A 89 -30.85 -7.71 -0.44
CA GLY A 89 -29.86 -7.08 -1.31
C GLY A 89 -28.46 -7.26 -0.74
N ASN A 90 -27.53 -7.66 -1.63
CA ASN A 90 -26.11 -7.65 -1.34
C ASN A 90 -25.42 -6.66 -2.26
N THR A 91 -24.65 -5.75 -1.70
CA THR A 91 -23.77 -4.87 -2.46
C THR A 91 -22.35 -5.40 -2.34
N VAL A 92 -21.74 -5.67 -3.47
CA VAL A 92 -20.33 -6.03 -3.57
C VAL A 92 -19.57 -4.82 -4.11
N GLU A 93 -18.64 -4.32 -3.32
CA GLU A 93 -17.73 -3.24 -3.72
C GLU A 93 -16.33 -3.80 -3.93
N VAL A 94 -15.73 -3.48 -5.07
CA VAL A 94 -14.35 -3.85 -5.40
C VAL A 94 -13.58 -2.58 -5.72
N THR A 95 -12.61 -2.27 -4.89
CA THR A 95 -11.64 -1.19 -5.13
C THR A 95 -10.42 -1.76 -5.83
N GLU A 96 -10.00 -1.13 -6.91
CA GLU A 96 -8.84 -1.52 -7.70
C GLU A 96 -7.89 -0.33 -7.86
N ILE A 97 -6.60 -0.56 -7.59
CA ILE A 97 -5.53 0.43 -7.73
C ILE A 97 -4.38 -0.21 -8.49
N VAL A 98 -3.86 0.50 -9.48
CA VAL A 98 -2.65 0.11 -10.22
C VAL A 98 -1.59 1.19 -10.05
N ALA A 99 -0.39 0.78 -9.72
CA ALA A 99 0.77 1.66 -9.59
C ALA A 99 2.00 1.06 -10.29
N ALA A 100 2.81 1.92 -10.86
CA ALA A 100 4.17 1.61 -11.24
C ALA A 100 5.12 2.07 -10.12
N ALA A 101 6.16 1.29 -9.88
CA ALA A 101 7.20 1.65 -8.93
C ALA A 101 8.57 1.28 -9.47
N LYS A 102 9.56 2.12 -9.20
CA LYS A 102 10.95 1.89 -9.57
C LYS A 102 11.90 2.22 -8.44
N ILE A 103 12.95 1.43 -8.34
CA ILE A 103 14.07 1.67 -7.45
C ILE A 103 15.23 2.25 -8.24
N VAL A 104 15.79 3.34 -7.73
CA VAL A 104 16.94 4.03 -8.29
C VAL A 104 18.05 4.02 -7.24
N LEU A 105 19.27 3.65 -7.62
CA LEU A 105 20.45 3.70 -6.77
C LEU A 105 21.54 4.52 -7.47
N ASP A 106 22.06 5.54 -6.80
CA ASP A 106 23.08 6.45 -7.35
C ASP A 106 22.71 6.99 -8.74
N GLY A 107 21.43 7.34 -8.93
CA GLY A 107 20.89 7.86 -10.19
C GLY A 107 20.62 6.82 -11.29
N LYS A 108 20.92 5.54 -11.06
CA LYS A 108 20.66 4.45 -12.02
C LYS A 108 19.39 3.68 -11.61
N GLU A 109 18.49 3.51 -12.56
CA GLU A 109 17.34 2.64 -12.37
C GLU A 109 17.80 1.18 -12.28
N LEU A 110 17.47 0.53 -11.17
CA LEU A 110 17.79 -0.88 -10.95
C LEU A 110 16.66 -1.79 -11.38
N LYS A 111 15.43 -1.41 -11.09
CA LYS A 111 14.24 -2.23 -11.34
C LYS A 111 12.99 -1.39 -11.39
N THR A 112 12.09 -1.76 -12.30
CA THR A 112 10.74 -1.21 -12.39
C THR A 112 9.73 -2.34 -12.32
N VAL A 113 8.62 -2.12 -11.63
CA VAL A 113 7.51 -3.06 -11.49
C VAL A 113 6.18 -2.33 -11.65
N VAL A 114 5.19 -3.06 -12.14
CA VAL A 114 3.78 -2.63 -12.10
C VAL A 114 3.05 -3.58 -11.18
N VAL A 115 2.26 -3.02 -10.28
CA VAL A 115 1.50 -3.76 -9.27
C VAL A 115 0.04 -3.36 -9.31
N LYS A 116 -0.80 -4.28 -8.83
CA LYS A 116 -2.25 -4.09 -8.75
C LYS A 116 -2.73 -4.53 -7.38
N GLY A 117 -3.33 -3.62 -6.64
CA GLY A 117 -4.00 -3.92 -5.38
C GLY A 117 -5.52 -3.95 -5.57
N GLN A 118 -6.16 -4.92 -4.95
CA GLN A 118 -7.61 -5.02 -4.91
C GLN A 118 -8.09 -5.29 -3.49
N ALA A 119 -9.16 -4.59 -3.10
CA ALA A 119 -9.91 -4.90 -1.89
C ALA A 119 -11.38 -5.09 -2.25
N LYS A 120 -12.04 -5.96 -1.51
CA LYS A 120 -13.45 -6.31 -1.71
C LYS A 120 -14.17 -6.26 -0.39
N SER A 121 -15.34 -5.63 -0.37
CA SER A 121 -16.29 -5.72 0.73
C SER A 121 -17.64 -6.21 0.20
N ILE A 122 -18.40 -6.85 1.09
CA ILE A 122 -19.76 -7.29 0.85
C ILE A 122 -20.60 -6.74 1.97
N SER A 123 -21.58 -5.92 1.64
CA SER A 123 -22.59 -5.45 2.59
C SER A 123 -23.94 -6.07 2.24
N SER A 124 -24.64 -6.53 3.26
CA SER A 124 -26.00 -7.06 3.14
C SER A 124 -26.97 -6.08 3.76
N SER A 125 -28.03 -5.71 3.04
CA SER A 125 -29.11 -4.92 3.59
C SER A 125 -30.47 -5.51 3.19
N THR A 126 -31.44 -5.37 4.08
CA THR A 126 -32.83 -5.73 3.78
C THR A 126 -33.56 -4.66 2.99
N ILE A 127 -33.02 -3.45 2.92
CA ILE A 127 -33.57 -2.34 2.15
C ILE A 127 -32.41 -1.64 1.45
N ILE A 128 -32.42 -1.61 0.12
CA ILE A 128 -31.48 -0.82 -0.67
C ILE A 128 -32.08 0.58 -0.78
N ILE A 129 -31.57 1.53 -0.01
CA ILE A 129 -32.09 2.92 0.01
C ILE A 129 -31.22 3.89 -0.79
N ASP A 130 -29.99 3.50 -1.18
CA ASP A 130 -29.07 4.50 -1.74
C ASP A 130 -28.35 4.01 -3.00
N GLU A 131 -28.63 4.65 -4.13
CA GLU A 131 -27.91 4.46 -5.40
C GLU A 131 -26.60 5.26 -5.46
N GLY A 132 -26.36 6.12 -4.48
CA GLY A 132 -25.13 6.92 -4.35
C GLY A 132 -24.04 6.16 -3.63
N GLY A 133 -23.25 5.38 -4.34
CA GLY A 133 -22.14 4.61 -3.80
C GLY A 133 -21.18 5.45 -2.95
N LYS A 134 -21.29 5.35 -1.61
CA LYS A 134 -20.27 5.86 -0.70
C LYS A 134 -19.10 4.88 -0.69
N PHE A 135 -17.95 5.31 -1.18
CA PHE A 135 -16.74 4.51 -1.12
C PHE A 135 -16.40 4.11 0.31
N SER A 136 -16.18 2.84 0.53
CA SER A 136 -15.60 2.38 1.78
C SER A 136 -14.15 2.84 1.87
N GLN A 137 -13.87 3.77 2.76
CA GLN A 137 -12.49 4.20 3.04
C GLN A 137 -11.60 3.01 3.43
N THR A 138 -12.17 2.02 4.11
CA THR A 138 -11.49 0.79 4.50
C THR A 138 -11.04 -0.01 3.28
N ASN A 139 -11.86 -0.10 2.22
CA ASN A 139 -11.48 -0.80 0.99
C ASN A 139 -10.38 -0.07 0.25
N VAL A 140 -10.44 1.26 0.16
CA VAL A 140 -9.39 2.06 -0.47
C VAL A 140 -8.07 1.87 0.27
N SER A 141 -8.05 2.03 1.59
CA SER A 141 -6.86 1.82 2.42
C SER A 141 -6.30 0.40 2.30
N SER A 142 -7.17 -0.61 2.28
CA SER A 142 -6.77 -2.01 2.11
C SER A 142 -6.18 -2.29 0.72
N ALA A 143 -6.73 -1.69 -0.32
CA ALA A 143 -6.19 -1.80 -1.68
C ALA A 143 -4.83 -1.10 -1.79
N LEU A 144 -4.69 0.09 -1.20
CA LEU A 144 -3.42 0.83 -1.12
C LEU A 144 -2.34 0.04 -0.37
N LYS A 145 -2.67 -0.52 0.81
CA LYS A 145 -1.72 -1.34 1.56
C LYS A 145 -1.22 -2.53 0.75
N LYS A 146 -2.10 -3.24 0.04
CA LYS A 146 -1.71 -4.33 -0.86
C LYS A 146 -0.81 -3.88 -2.01
N VAL A 147 -1.05 -2.70 -2.59
CA VAL A 147 -0.16 -2.11 -3.60
C VAL A 147 1.23 -1.88 -3.01
N CYS A 148 1.32 -1.23 -1.85
CA CYS A 148 2.58 -0.93 -1.19
C CYS A 148 3.36 -2.20 -0.81
N GLU A 149 2.70 -3.19 -0.23
CA GLU A 149 3.30 -4.50 0.10
C GLU A 149 3.87 -5.18 -1.16
N GLN A 150 3.11 -5.21 -2.26
CA GLN A 150 3.57 -5.80 -3.52
C GLN A 150 4.73 -5.03 -4.17
N ILE A 151 4.77 -3.69 -4.03
CA ILE A 151 5.89 -2.88 -4.50
C ILE A 151 7.17 -3.35 -3.79
N ILE A 152 7.15 -3.41 -2.47
CA ILE A 152 8.31 -3.77 -1.66
C ILE A 152 8.75 -5.20 -1.94
N GLU A 153 7.81 -6.15 -2.00
CA GLU A 153 8.09 -7.55 -2.28
C GLU A 153 8.70 -7.74 -3.68
N LYS A 154 8.09 -7.16 -4.71
CA LYS A 154 8.54 -7.34 -6.10
C LYS A 154 9.84 -6.60 -6.39
N LEU A 155 10.07 -5.45 -5.79
CA LEU A 155 11.34 -4.73 -5.93
C LEU A 155 12.46 -5.42 -5.16
N LYS A 156 12.14 -6.23 -4.15
CA LYS A 156 13.09 -6.87 -3.22
C LYS A 156 13.96 -5.80 -2.55
N LEU A 157 13.26 -4.85 -1.93
CA LEU A 157 13.91 -3.75 -1.21
C LEU A 157 14.81 -4.25 -0.12
#